data_fa26743797b164bc43744b5b6b9c3b4c
#
_entry.id   fa26743797b164bc43744b5b6b9c3b4c
#
_cell.length_a   1.000
_cell.length_b   1.000
_cell.length_c   1.000
_cell.angle_alpha   90.00
_cell.angle_beta   90.00
_cell.angle_gamma   90.00
#
_symmetry.space_group_name_H-M   'P 1'
#
loop_
_entity.id
_entity.type
_entity.pdbx_description
1 polymer ?
#
loop_
_entity_poly.entity_id
_entity_poly.type
_entity_poly.pdbx_seq_one_letter_code
_entity_poly.pdbx_strand_id
1 'polypeptide(L)'
;MRTKIPLAPREPDVTVHIVLNDFGPLGSAYVETDEAEADEATIVENILSGQYSHPMRVIAFNTAEGWSRDITEDIARAALTKARNENRSVAIVVQEFLDRSLGVDA
;
A
#
# COMPACT_ATOMS: atom_id res chain seq x y z
N MET A 1 -27.67 -6.70 -22.86
CA MET A 1 -27.27 -6.72 -22.55
C MET A 1 -27.02 -6.30 -22.36
N ARG A 2 -26.77 -6.38 -22.38
CA ARG A 2 -26.20 -6.21 -22.11
C ARG A 2 -25.71 -6.31 -21.83
N THR A 3 -25.47 -6.56 -21.86
CA THR A 3 -24.87 -6.78 -21.46
C THR A 3 -24.42 -6.53 -20.94
N LYS A 4 -24.17 -6.59 -20.88
CA LYS A 4 -23.63 -6.61 -20.33
C LYS A 4 -23.04 -6.67 -19.85
N ILE A 5 -22.72 -6.88 -19.88
CA ILE A 5 -22.11 -7.09 -19.51
C ILE A 5 -21.90 -7.11 -18.64
N PRO A 6 -21.59 -7.38 -18.28
CA PRO A 6 -21.30 -7.44 -17.38
C PRO A 6 -20.72 -7.30 -16.71
N LEU A 7 -20.26 -7.25 -16.70
CA LEU A 7 -19.64 -7.16 -16.25
C LEU A 7 -19.43 -6.89 -15.22
N ALA A 8 -19.06 -6.97 -15.04
CA ALA A 8 -18.80 -6.80 -14.03
C ALA A 8 -19.00 -5.94 -13.35
N PRO A 9 -19.16 -5.58 -13.21
CA PRO A 9 -19.05 -4.68 -12.40
C PRO A 9 -19.57 -4.74 -11.21
N ARG A 10 -19.55 -5.35 -10.73
CA ARG A 10 -20.00 -5.50 -9.78
C ARG A 10 -19.27 -5.26 -8.66
N GLU A 11 -18.18 -5.06 -8.60
CA GLU A 11 -17.58 -4.64 -7.54
C GLU A 11 -17.26 -3.28 -7.68
N PRO A 12 -18.07 -2.44 -7.98
CA PRO A 12 -17.80 -1.10 -8.27
C PRO A 12 -17.24 -0.31 -7.13
N ASP A 13 -17.53 -0.66 -5.90
CA ASP A 13 -17.04 0.15 -4.83
C ASP A 13 -15.75 -0.35 -4.24
N VAL A 14 -15.03 -1.16 -4.92
CA VAL A 14 -13.78 -1.68 -4.38
C VAL A 14 -12.70 -0.61 -4.50
N THR A 15 -12.05 -0.32 -3.40
CA THR A 15 -10.87 0.52 -3.40
C THR A 15 -9.66 -0.38 -3.53
N VAL A 16 -8.84 -0.09 -4.51
CA VAL A 16 -7.67 -0.91 -4.82
C VAL A 16 -6.44 -0.15 -4.37
N HIS A 17 -5.45 -0.87 -3.87
CA HIS A 17 -4.21 -0.28 -3.43
C HIS A 17 -3.07 -0.80 -4.30
N ILE A 18 -2.15 0.09 -4.64
CA ILE A 18 -0.93 -0.33 -5.31
C ILE A 18 0.25 0.25 -4.55
N VAL A 19 1.32 -0.51 -4.48
CA VAL A 19 2.52 -0.12 -3.77
C VAL A 19 3.64 0.10 -4.77
N LEU A 20 4.24 1.29 -4.77
CA LEU A 20 5.41 1.54 -5.60
C LEU A 20 6.61 0.99 -4.87
N ASN A 21 7.28 0.06 -5.47
CA ASN A 21 8.45 -0.59 -4.87
C ASN A 21 9.67 -0.33 -5.74
N ASP A 22 10.80 -0.04 -5.07
CA ASP A 22 12.04 0.19 -5.80
C ASP A 22 12.79 -1.13 -5.89
N PHE A 23 13.05 -1.59 -7.09
CA PHE A 23 13.75 -2.84 -7.32
C PHE A 23 15.23 -2.61 -7.62
N GLY A 24 15.77 -1.47 -7.26
CA GLY A 24 17.18 -1.16 -7.43
C GLY A 24 17.55 -0.98 -8.89
N PRO A 25 18.56 -1.69 -9.38
CA PRO A 25 18.99 -1.51 -10.78
C PRO A 25 17.91 -1.82 -11.80
N LEU A 26 16.87 -2.55 -11.40
CA LEU A 26 15.78 -2.88 -12.31
C LEU A 26 14.75 -1.75 -12.37
N GLY A 27 14.90 -0.73 -11.54
CA GLY A 27 13.98 0.41 -11.55
C GLY A 27 12.87 0.26 -10.53
N SER A 28 11.90 1.13 -10.61
CA SER A 28 10.77 1.12 -9.70
C SER A 28 9.53 0.66 -10.45
N ALA A 29 8.64 0.02 -9.76
CA ALA A 29 7.37 -0.41 -10.35
C ALA A 29 6.30 -0.47 -9.27
N TYR A 30 5.04 -0.27 -9.70
CA TYR A 30 3.93 -0.44 -8.80
C TYR A 30 3.59 -1.93 -8.75
N VAL A 31 3.42 -2.41 -7.54
CA VAL A 31 3.03 -3.78 -7.32
C VAL A 31 1.57 -3.76 -6.95
N GLU A 32 0.74 -4.38 -7.78
CA GLU A 32 -0.67 -4.40 -7.53
C GLU A 32 -0.98 -5.38 -6.45
N THR A 33 -1.82 -5.01 -5.51
CA THR A 33 -2.17 -5.92 -4.44
C THR A 33 -3.27 -6.84 -4.92
N ASP A 34 -3.29 -8.05 -4.37
CA ASP A 34 -4.33 -8.99 -4.63
C ASP A 34 -5.63 -8.41 -4.10
N GLU A 35 -6.73 -8.69 -4.75
CA GLU A 35 -8.03 -8.21 -4.31
C GLU A 35 -8.32 -8.65 -2.90
N ALA A 36 -7.91 -9.83 -2.52
CA ALA A 36 -8.13 -10.33 -1.18
C ALA A 36 -7.29 -9.59 -0.15
N GLU A 37 -6.27 -8.85 -0.60
CA GLU A 37 -5.40 -8.11 0.29
C GLU A 37 -5.54 -6.62 0.07
N ALA A 38 -6.71 -6.19 -0.34
CA ALA A 38 -6.86 -4.80 -0.75
C ALA A 38 -7.02 -3.82 0.41
N ASP A 39 -7.25 -4.25 1.63
CA ASP A 39 -7.49 -3.29 2.69
C ASP A 39 -6.20 -2.75 3.27
N GLU A 40 -6.30 -1.61 3.93
CA GLU A 40 -5.13 -0.92 4.45
C GLU A 40 -4.43 -1.71 5.55
N ALA A 41 -5.18 -2.44 6.34
CA ALA A 41 -4.58 -3.23 7.43
C ALA A 41 -3.65 -4.31 6.88
N THR A 42 -4.05 -4.94 5.78
CA THR A 42 -3.22 -5.96 5.15
C THR A 42 -1.97 -5.32 4.52
N ILE A 43 -2.11 -4.15 3.90
CA ILE A 43 -0.96 -3.44 3.33
C ILE A 43 0.03 -3.10 4.45
N VAL A 44 -0.45 -2.61 5.58
CA VAL A 44 0.39 -2.27 6.72
C VAL A 44 1.17 -3.51 7.18
N GLU A 45 0.47 -4.64 7.33
CA GLU A 45 1.13 -5.86 7.77
C GLU A 45 2.15 -6.34 6.74
N ASN A 46 1.83 -6.24 5.46
CA ASN A 46 2.75 -6.67 4.42
C ASN A 46 4.01 -5.82 4.39
N ILE A 47 3.90 -4.52 4.67
CA ILE A 47 5.06 -3.67 4.77
C ILE A 47 5.91 -4.07 5.98
N LEU A 48 5.27 -4.25 7.13
CA LEU A 48 6.00 -4.57 8.36
C LEU A 48 6.68 -5.93 8.27
N SER A 49 6.08 -6.87 7.57
CA SER A 49 6.64 -8.21 7.49
C SER A 49 7.64 -8.37 6.35
N GLY A 50 7.92 -7.30 5.61
CA GLY A 50 8.96 -7.35 4.59
C GLY A 50 8.55 -7.94 3.26
N GLN A 51 7.26 -7.89 2.94
CA GLN A 51 6.77 -8.41 1.66
C GLN A 51 7.25 -7.55 0.50
N TYR A 52 7.56 -6.29 0.74
CA TYR A 52 8.07 -5.40 -0.29
C TYR A 52 9.53 -5.09 0.03
N SER A 53 10.41 -5.22 -0.97
CA SER A 53 11.84 -5.05 -0.71
C SER A 53 12.20 -3.60 -0.37
N HIS A 54 11.58 -2.63 -1.04
CA HIS A 54 11.81 -1.22 -0.77
C HIS A 54 10.55 -0.44 -1.08
N PRO A 55 9.56 -0.48 -0.18
CA PRO A 55 8.31 0.25 -0.45
C PRO A 55 8.56 1.75 -0.42
N MET A 56 7.98 2.46 -1.36
CA MET A 56 8.20 3.89 -1.48
C MET A 56 6.91 4.69 -1.37
N ARG A 57 5.84 4.26 -2.01
CA ARG A 57 4.57 4.97 -1.96
C ARG A 57 3.42 4.00 -2.03
N VAL A 58 2.30 4.39 -1.47
CA VAL A 58 1.07 3.60 -1.52
C VAL A 58 -0.02 4.49 -2.07
N ILE A 59 -0.66 4.05 -3.13
CA ILE A 59 -1.73 4.80 -3.78
C ILE A 59 -3.03 3.99 -3.68
N ALA A 60 -4.08 4.64 -3.24
CA ALA A 60 -5.40 4.04 -3.22
C ALA A 60 -6.20 4.63 -4.36
N PHE A 61 -7.02 3.84 -5.02
CA PHE A 61 -7.89 4.39 -6.05
C PHE A 61 -9.19 3.60 -6.14
N ASN A 62 -10.22 4.26 -6.63
CA ASN A 62 -11.52 3.66 -6.79
C ASN A 62 -12.02 4.03 -8.17
N THR A 63 -12.09 3.06 -9.07
CA THR A 63 -12.45 3.33 -10.45
C THR A 63 -13.93 3.67 -10.59
N ALA A 64 -14.78 3.18 -9.72
CA ALA A 64 -16.20 3.47 -9.79
C ALA A 64 -16.48 4.92 -9.43
N GLU A 65 -15.75 5.44 -8.46
CA GLU A 65 -15.94 6.83 -8.03
C GLU A 65 -14.97 7.78 -8.70
N GLY A 66 -14.00 7.26 -9.40
CA GLY A 66 -13.11 8.10 -10.20
C GLY A 66 -12.09 8.90 -9.42
N TRP A 67 -11.58 8.39 -8.31
CA TRP A 67 -10.56 9.10 -7.56
C TRP A 67 -9.32 8.23 -7.32
N SER A 68 -8.21 8.90 -7.10
CA SER A 68 -7.01 8.25 -6.62
C SER A 68 -6.36 9.17 -5.61
N ARG A 69 -5.61 8.59 -4.69
CA ARG A 69 -5.01 9.37 -3.62
C ARG A 69 -3.76 8.69 -3.12
N ASP A 70 -2.73 9.48 -2.85
CA ASP A 70 -1.50 8.99 -2.25
C ASP A 70 -1.76 8.88 -0.76
N ILE A 71 -1.74 7.67 -0.22
CA ILE A 71 -1.98 7.45 1.19
C ILE A 71 -0.72 6.97 1.90
N THR A 72 0.45 7.25 1.33
CA THR A 72 1.72 6.79 1.89
C THR A 72 1.89 7.20 3.35
N GLU A 73 1.59 8.46 3.65
CA GLU A 73 1.77 8.94 5.03
C GLU A 73 0.81 8.26 5.99
N ASP A 74 -0.44 8.06 5.58
CA ASP A 74 -1.41 7.38 6.43
C ASP A 74 -1.00 5.93 6.70
N ILE A 75 -0.51 5.25 5.67
CA ILE A 75 -0.04 3.88 5.81
C ILE A 75 1.18 3.83 6.72
N ALA A 76 2.12 4.75 6.54
CA ALA A 76 3.32 4.78 7.36
C ALA A 76 2.96 5.03 8.83
N ARG A 77 2.02 5.93 9.08
CA ARG A 77 1.62 6.22 10.45
C ARG A 77 0.93 5.01 11.09
N ALA A 78 0.09 4.33 10.33
CA ALA A 78 -0.57 3.12 10.84
C ALA A 78 0.45 2.02 11.09
N ALA A 79 1.46 1.88 10.22
CA ALA A 79 2.50 0.88 10.41
C ALA A 79 3.33 1.18 11.66
N LEU A 80 3.68 2.44 11.88
CA LEU A 80 4.45 2.83 13.06
C LEU A 80 3.65 2.53 14.33
N THR A 81 2.38 2.87 14.35
CA THR A 81 1.52 2.62 15.50
C THR A 81 1.42 1.12 15.78
N LYS A 82 1.22 0.33 14.74
CA LYS A 82 1.11 -1.12 14.91
C LYS A 82 2.41 -1.72 15.44
N ALA A 83 3.54 -1.30 14.88
CA ALA A 83 4.83 -1.82 15.33
C ALA A 83 5.08 -1.46 16.80
N ARG A 84 4.74 -0.26 17.20
CA ARG A 84 4.90 0.16 18.59
C ARG A 84 4.00 -0.62 19.52
N ASN A 85 2.75 -0.78 19.14
CA ASN A 85 1.79 -1.49 19.98
C ASN A 85 2.18 -2.96 20.16
N GLU A 86 2.85 -3.51 19.18
CA GLU A 86 3.25 -4.92 19.24
C GLU A 86 4.71 -5.09 19.68
N ASN A 87 5.39 -4.02 20.03
CA ASN A 87 6.80 -4.06 20.38
C ASN A 87 7.61 -4.75 19.32
N ARG A 88 7.34 -4.41 18.06
CA ARG A 88 7.87 -5.15 16.95
C ARG A 88 9.10 -4.47 16.38
N SER A 89 10.15 -5.23 16.15
CA SER A 89 11.31 -4.72 15.45
C SER A 89 11.03 -4.75 13.97
N VAL A 90 11.52 -3.79 13.22
CA VAL A 90 11.32 -3.75 11.80
C VAL A 90 12.65 -3.74 11.07
N ALA A 91 12.66 -4.27 9.86
CA ALA A 91 13.85 -4.26 9.04
C ALA A 91 14.24 -2.84 8.69
N ILE A 92 15.52 -2.64 8.33
CA ILE A 92 16.01 -1.31 8.07
C ILE A 92 15.30 -0.65 6.90
N VAL A 93 14.92 -1.41 5.88
CA VAL A 93 14.20 -0.84 4.74
C VAL A 93 12.82 -0.34 5.14
N VAL A 94 12.21 -0.99 6.13
CA VAL A 94 10.92 -0.56 6.65
C VAL A 94 11.09 0.71 7.45
N GLN A 95 12.14 0.78 8.26
CA GLN A 95 12.44 1.97 9.03
C GLN A 95 12.69 3.16 8.09
N GLU A 96 13.39 2.92 6.99
CA GLU A 96 13.64 3.96 6.01
C GLU A 96 12.34 4.44 5.38
N PHE A 97 11.43 3.51 5.09
CA PHE A 97 10.13 3.87 4.57
C PHE A 97 9.37 4.77 5.55
N LEU A 98 9.37 4.40 6.82
CA LEU A 98 8.67 5.15 7.85
C LEU A 98 9.29 6.56 8.00
N ASP A 99 10.60 6.64 8.05
CA ASP A 99 11.29 7.91 8.24
C ASP A 99 11.04 8.85 7.07
N ARG A 100 11.14 8.33 5.86
CA ARG A 100 10.96 9.12 4.68
C ARG A 100 9.49 9.57 4.54
N SER A 101 8.56 8.67 4.82
CA SER A 101 7.16 8.95 4.62
C SER A 101 6.59 9.89 5.65
N LEU A 102 7.13 9.85 6.85
CA LEU A 102 6.64 10.69 7.94
C LEU A 102 7.48 11.95 8.15
N GLY A 103 8.51 12.14 7.34
CA GLY A 103 9.33 13.32 7.44
C GLY A 103 10.18 13.37 8.70
N VAL A 104 10.46 12.23 9.28
CA VAL A 104 11.24 12.18 10.47
C VAL A 104 12.65 12.22 10.08
N ASP A 105 13.36 13.25 10.52
CA ASP A 105 14.70 13.25 10.21
C ASP A 105 15.32 12.92 11.28
N ALA A 106 15.39 12.04 11.49
CA ALA A 106 16.05 11.57 12.54
C ALA A 106 17.02 11.99 13.08
#